data_8c80f4441ec38f5972e446991fb3db32
#
_entry.id   8c80f4441ec38f5972e446991fb3db32
#
_cell.length_a   1.000
_cell.length_b   1.000
_cell.length_c   1.000
_cell.angle_alpha   90.00
_cell.angle_beta   90.00
_cell.angle_gamma   90.00
#
_symmetry.space_group_name_H-M   'P 1'
#
loop_
_entity.id
_entity.type
_entity.pdbx_description
1 polymer ?
#
loop_
_entity_poly.entity_id
_entity_poly.type
_entity_poly.pdbx_seq_one_letter_code
_entity_poly.pdbx_strand_id
1 'polypeptide(L)'
;MELLSYRTLGTEASLSRRMPERVLQFGDGNFLRGFVDDFIDQMNEKADFDSSVVIVPPASTGKTGRINRQDGLYQLYLRGRLNGQVVNQRRLIRCVSRALDVFIQWQELLDFGCGDELRFVISNTTEAGIVYDPTCRFDDCPPASFPAKLTRLLWQRWHAGKPGLILLPCELIANNGTVLRDTVLRHAADWALEEDFLRWLREENRFCNTLVDRIVTGYPAAQAPRLNAENGYEDALLDTAEPFGLWVIEGDEALSREFPAQKAGLPVKFVADHHPYKEQKVRILNGGHTSMVLAAYLAGHDIVRECMEDEAVRAYLEGALFQEIIPTLSLPREDCEAFACAVEERFANPYIDHRLLDIALNSVSKWRARVLPSVTAYLEKTGRLPVRLTFSFAALCAFYTQGQRSGEPYPVRDEVAVLNFFAAHADDTAEALVTALAARENFWGQDLNRLPGFTAAAADDLQRIRRDGMAAAMEACRKEAAL
;
A
#
# COMPACT_ATOMS: atom_id res chain seq x y z
N MET A 1 -32.44 -3.26 13.30
CA MET A 1 -31.81 -2.05 13.86
C MET A 1 -32.03 -0.90 12.89
N GLU A 2 -32.07 0.35 13.37
CA GLU A 2 -32.07 1.50 12.49
C GLU A 2 -30.68 1.69 11.85
N LEU A 3 -30.64 2.27 10.66
CA LEU A 3 -29.41 2.57 9.96
C LEU A 3 -28.68 3.74 10.67
N LEU A 4 -27.35 3.66 10.77
CA LEU A 4 -26.53 4.75 11.27
C LEU A 4 -26.82 6.05 10.50
N SER A 5 -27.13 7.09 11.22
CA SER A 5 -27.38 8.44 10.70
C SER A 5 -27.30 9.45 11.84
N TYR A 6 -27.24 10.75 11.54
CA TYR A 6 -27.35 11.78 12.59
C TYR A 6 -28.64 11.64 13.40
N ARG A 7 -29.73 11.24 12.77
CA ARG A 7 -30.99 10.99 13.46
C ARG A 7 -30.88 9.85 14.47
N THR A 8 -30.20 8.76 14.11
CA THR A 8 -30.02 7.57 14.97
C THR A 8 -29.10 7.87 16.17
N LEU A 9 -28.11 8.75 15.98
CA LEU A 9 -27.20 9.17 17.04
C LEU A 9 -27.83 10.14 18.06
N GLY A 10 -28.99 10.72 17.78
CA GLY A 10 -29.68 11.62 18.71
C GLY A 10 -28.90 12.88 19.04
N THR A 11 -28.68 13.15 20.37
CA THR A 11 -27.99 14.37 20.84
C THR A 11 -26.51 14.43 20.45
N GLU A 12 -25.88 13.30 20.11
CA GLU A 12 -24.52 13.30 19.59
C GLU A 12 -24.44 13.94 18.17
N ALA A 13 -25.56 14.01 17.47
CA ALA A 13 -25.66 14.72 16.19
C ALA A 13 -25.43 16.23 16.25
N SER A 14 -25.61 16.84 17.43
CA SER A 14 -25.32 18.27 17.63
C SER A 14 -23.83 18.62 17.51
N LEU A 15 -22.96 17.62 17.50
CA LEU A 15 -21.53 17.77 17.23
C LEU A 15 -21.20 17.85 15.71
N SER A 16 -22.18 17.68 14.83
CA SER A 16 -22.01 17.83 13.40
C SER A 16 -21.98 19.30 13.00
N ARG A 17 -20.85 19.94 13.21
CA ARG A 17 -20.58 21.20 12.51
C ARG A 17 -20.54 20.89 11.01
N ARG A 18 -21.39 21.53 10.21
CA ARG A 18 -21.25 21.50 8.77
C ARG A 18 -19.95 22.19 8.40
N MET A 19 -18.94 21.40 8.12
CA MET A 19 -17.64 21.89 7.66
C MET A 19 -17.72 22.19 6.16
N PRO A 20 -16.95 23.17 5.65
CA PRO A 20 -16.89 23.43 4.21
C PRO A 20 -16.37 22.21 3.44
N GLU A 21 -16.93 21.98 2.26
CA GLU A 21 -16.54 20.86 1.37
C GLU A 21 -15.23 21.20 0.64
N ARG A 22 -14.11 21.03 1.31
CA ARG A 22 -12.77 21.39 0.79
C ARG A 22 -12.03 20.26 0.12
N VAL A 23 -12.52 19.01 0.27
CA VAL A 23 -11.85 17.82 -0.26
C VAL A 23 -12.80 17.10 -1.22
N LEU A 24 -12.33 16.89 -2.46
CA LEU A 24 -12.94 16.01 -3.44
C LEU A 24 -12.17 14.68 -3.47
N GLN A 25 -12.86 13.57 -3.24
CA GLN A 25 -12.26 12.25 -3.17
C GLN A 25 -12.74 11.36 -4.31
N PHE A 26 -11.86 10.99 -5.23
CA PHE A 26 -12.11 9.97 -6.24
C PHE A 26 -11.76 8.58 -5.72
N GLY A 27 -12.81 7.84 -5.39
CA GLY A 27 -12.75 6.51 -4.79
C GLY A 27 -13.56 6.42 -3.50
N ASP A 28 -14.36 5.35 -3.40
CA ASP A 28 -15.17 5.01 -2.24
C ASP A 28 -14.70 3.73 -1.54
N GLY A 29 -13.50 3.28 -1.91
CA GLY A 29 -12.90 2.04 -1.43
C GLY A 29 -12.57 2.08 0.06
N ASN A 30 -12.45 0.89 0.66
CA ASN A 30 -12.12 0.74 2.08
C ASN A 30 -10.82 1.48 2.43
N PHE A 31 -9.81 1.47 1.53
CA PHE A 31 -8.52 2.10 1.80
C PHE A 31 -8.67 3.60 2.10
N LEU A 32 -9.35 4.39 1.22
CA LEU A 32 -9.52 5.82 1.47
C LEU A 32 -10.32 6.07 2.74
N ARG A 33 -11.38 5.30 2.98
CA ARG A 33 -12.22 5.42 4.18
C ARG A 33 -11.47 5.06 5.48
N GLY A 34 -10.67 4.01 5.45
CA GLY A 34 -9.88 3.55 6.60
C GLY A 34 -8.53 4.26 6.77
N PHE A 35 -8.15 5.16 5.87
CA PHE A 35 -6.87 5.87 5.92
C PHE A 35 -7.04 7.39 5.78
N VAL A 36 -7.48 7.87 4.60
CA VAL A 36 -7.56 9.32 4.32
C VAL A 36 -8.66 9.98 5.14
N ASP A 37 -9.87 9.41 5.13
CA ASP A 37 -10.99 9.99 5.87
C ASP A 37 -10.73 9.94 7.39
N ASP A 38 -10.09 8.88 7.91
CA ASP A 38 -9.64 8.83 9.32
C ASP A 38 -8.66 9.98 9.64
N PHE A 39 -7.72 10.27 8.74
CA PHE A 39 -6.75 11.34 8.95
C PHE A 39 -7.43 12.73 8.88
N ILE A 40 -8.32 12.93 7.93
CA ILE A 40 -9.09 14.19 7.81
C ILE A 40 -9.96 14.39 9.06
N ASP A 41 -10.65 13.35 9.51
CA ASP A 41 -11.49 13.40 10.71
C ASP A 41 -10.66 13.77 11.95
N GLN A 42 -9.46 13.18 12.10
CA GLN A 42 -8.53 13.53 13.18
C GLN A 42 -7.94 14.94 13.05
N MET A 43 -7.65 15.42 11.82
CA MET A 43 -7.23 16.81 11.62
C MET A 43 -8.32 17.80 11.98
N ASN A 44 -9.58 17.48 11.70
CA ASN A 44 -10.73 18.29 12.14
C ASN A 44 -10.85 18.36 13.66
N GLU A 45 -10.58 17.24 14.34
CA GLU A 45 -10.63 17.18 15.81
C GLU A 45 -9.47 17.89 16.50
N LYS A 46 -8.26 17.83 15.94
CA LYS A 46 -7.01 18.18 16.67
C LYS A 46 -6.23 19.35 16.07
N ALA A 47 -6.56 19.77 14.87
CA ALA A 47 -5.74 20.74 14.13
C ALA A 47 -6.54 21.85 13.44
N ASP A 48 -7.85 21.95 13.72
CA ASP A 48 -8.75 22.96 13.16
C ASP A 48 -8.75 22.96 11.60
N PHE A 49 -8.70 21.77 10.99
CA PHE A 49 -8.66 21.66 9.52
C PHE A 49 -10.00 22.07 8.89
N ASP A 50 -11.10 21.94 9.63
CA ASP A 50 -12.43 22.39 9.27
C ASP A 50 -12.81 22.01 7.81
N SER A 51 -12.68 20.73 7.46
CA SER A 51 -12.87 20.27 6.08
C SER A 51 -13.76 19.05 6.02
N SER A 52 -14.71 19.04 5.09
CA SER A 52 -15.44 17.82 4.75
C SER A 52 -15.10 17.30 3.36
N VAL A 53 -15.42 16.02 3.16
CA VAL A 53 -15.08 15.22 1.99
C VAL A 53 -16.33 14.95 1.17
N VAL A 54 -16.27 15.26 -0.12
CA VAL A 54 -17.24 14.81 -1.13
C VAL A 54 -16.66 13.61 -1.86
N ILE A 55 -17.32 12.44 -1.77
CA ILE A 55 -16.84 11.19 -2.39
C ILE A 55 -17.43 11.02 -3.78
N VAL A 56 -16.59 10.64 -4.73
CA VAL A 56 -16.98 10.25 -6.09
C VAL A 56 -16.57 8.80 -6.32
N PRO A 57 -17.52 7.85 -6.33
CA PRO A 57 -17.22 6.46 -6.66
C PRO A 57 -16.73 6.30 -8.11
N PRO A 58 -15.85 5.32 -8.39
CA PRO A 58 -15.30 5.10 -9.73
C PRO A 58 -16.33 4.54 -10.72
N ALA A 59 -17.42 3.93 -10.22
CA ALA A 59 -18.50 3.35 -11.00
C ALA A 59 -19.84 3.52 -10.29
N SER A 60 -20.95 3.53 -11.06
CA SER A 60 -22.30 3.55 -10.49
C SER A 60 -22.64 2.19 -9.87
N THR A 61 -22.24 1.98 -8.61
CA THR A 61 -22.38 0.70 -7.90
C THR A 61 -23.50 0.68 -6.85
N GLY A 62 -24.28 1.76 -6.76
CA GLY A 62 -25.26 1.96 -5.68
C GLY A 62 -24.66 2.27 -4.31
N LYS A 63 -23.32 2.33 -4.20
CA LYS A 63 -22.63 2.68 -2.94
C LYS A 63 -22.86 4.12 -2.53
N THR A 64 -22.98 5.05 -3.51
CA THR A 64 -23.36 6.46 -3.27
C THR A 64 -24.61 6.56 -2.40
N GLY A 65 -25.64 5.77 -2.74
CA GLY A 65 -26.87 5.74 -1.96
C GLY A 65 -26.69 5.20 -0.53
N ARG A 66 -25.70 4.32 -0.27
CA ARG A 66 -25.39 3.85 1.11
C ARG A 66 -24.73 4.96 1.90
N ILE A 67 -23.73 5.63 1.33
CA ILE A 67 -23.02 6.75 1.98
C ILE A 67 -24.03 7.85 2.34
N ASN A 68 -24.86 8.27 1.41
CA ASN A 68 -25.81 9.36 1.63
C ASN A 68 -26.93 8.99 2.62
N ARG A 69 -27.39 7.72 2.66
CA ARG A 69 -28.39 7.28 3.65
C ARG A 69 -27.85 7.23 5.07
N GLN A 70 -26.52 7.12 5.24
CA GLN A 70 -25.84 7.18 6.54
C GLN A 70 -25.30 8.59 6.85
N ASP A 71 -25.73 9.62 6.11
CA ASP A 71 -25.21 11.00 6.27
C ASP A 71 -23.68 11.09 6.20
N GLY A 72 -23.03 10.18 5.43
CA GLY A 72 -21.57 10.06 5.35
C GLY A 72 -20.92 9.38 6.55
N LEU A 73 -21.67 9.01 7.58
CA LEU A 73 -21.17 8.44 8.83
C LEU A 73 -20.80 6.95 8.68
N TYR A 74 -19.73 6.52 9.35
CA TYR A 74 -19.42 5.11 9.52
C TYR A 74 -18.46 4.89 10.68
N GLN A 75 -18.45 3.65 11.20
CA GLN A 75 -17.50 3.22 12.22
C GLN A 75 -16.25 2.64 11.58
N LEU A 76 -15.10 3.15 12.03
CA LEU A 76 -13.79 2.57 11.74
C LEU A 76 -13.26 1.88 13.00
N TYR A 77 -12.90 0.60 12.89
CA TYR A 77 -12.23 -0.15 13.94
C TYR A 77 -10.73 -0.24 13.62
N LEU A 78 -9.90 0.38 14.46
CA LEU A 78 -8.44 0.28 14.40
C LEU A 78 -8.00 -0.88 15.28
N ARG A 79 -7.46 -1.95 14.64
CA ARG A 79 -7.15 -3.22 15.31
C ARG A 79 -5.77 -3.73 14.94
N GLY A 80 -4.97 -4.04 15.96
CA GLY A 80 -3.61 -4.53 15.76
C GLY A 80 -2.75 -4.41 16.98
N ARG A 81 -1.46 -4.18 16.73
CA ARG A 81 -0.49 -3.83 17.78
C ARG A 81 0.08 -2.45 17.48
N LEU A 82 0.36 -1.71 18.54
CA LEU A 82 1.02 -0.41 18.46
C LEU A 82 1.80 -0.19 19.77
N ASN A 83 3.10 0.07 19.67
CA ASN A 83 3.99 0.27 20.82
C ASN A 83 3.92 -0.89 21.82
N GLY A 84 3.93 -2.13 21.33
CA GLY A 84 3.90 -3.34 22.14
C GLY A 84 2.52 -3.74 22.70
N GLN A 85 1.50 -2.90 22.52
CA GLN A 85 0.16 -3.14 23.06
C GLN A 85 -0.83 -3.57 21.99
N VAL A 86 -1.78 -4.43 22.35
CA VAL A 86 -2.92 -4.78 21.49
C VAL A 86 -3.92 -3.62 21.50
N VAL A 87 -4.23 -3.13 20.31
CA VAL A 87 -5.17 -2.02 20.07
C VAL A 87 -6.47 -2.57 19.49
N ASN A 88 -7.60 -2.12 20.03
CA ASN A 88 -8.94 -2.32 19.47
C ASN A 88 -9.75 -1.05 19.74
N GLN A 89 -9.57 -0.04 18.91
CA GLN A 89 -10.21 1.26 19.04
C GLN A 89 -11.32 1.42 18.01
N ARG A 90 -12.41 2.06 18.41
CA ARG A 90 -13.52 2.43 17.54
C ARG A 90 -13.56 3.93 17.37
N ARG A 91 -13.66 4.38 16.13
CA ARG A 91 -13.85 5.79 15.77
C ARG A 91 -15.09 5.94 14.91
N LEU A 92 -15.90 6.93 15.20
CA LEU A 92 -16.98 7.38 14.29
C LEU A 92 -16.40 8.41 13.33
N ILE A 93 -16.34 8.08 12.06
CA ILE A 93 -15.91 9.01 11.00
C ILE A 93 -17.06 9.91 10.61
N ARG A 94 -16.83 11.22 10.60
CA ARG A 94 -17.83 12.29 10.40
C ARG A 94 -17.43 13.30 9.32
N CYS A 95 -16.21 13.19 8.79
CA CYS A 95 -15.72 14.17 7.80
C CYS A 95 -16.37 14.04 6.42
N VAL A 96 -17.05 12.93 6.10
CA VAL A 96 -17.70 12.76 4.81
C VAL A 96 -19.04 13.48 4.82
N SER A 97 -19.23 14.46 3.92
CA SER A 97 -20.49 15.22 3.80
C SER A 97 -21.54 14.49 2.94
N ARG A 98 -21.08 13.96 1.82
CA ARG A 98 -21.94 13.27 0.83
C ARG A 98 -21.11 12.53 -0.21
N ALA A 99 -21.80 11.73 -1.02
CA ALA A 99 -21.23 11.14 -2.23
C ALA A 99 -22.04 11.56 -3.46
N LEU A 100 -21.35 11.74 -4.60
CA LEU A 100 -21.93 12.09 -5.90
C LEU A 100 -21.79 10.91 -6.86
N ASP A 101 -22.91 10.46 -7.45
CA ASP A 101 -22.89 9.54 -8.57
C ASP A 101 -22.72 10.33 -9.86
N VAL A 102 -21.49 10.41 -10.35
CA VAL A 102 -21.16 11.23 -11.53
C VAL A 102 -21.82 10.77 -12.82
N PHE A 103 -22.37 9.56 -12.86
CA PHE A 103 -23.12 9.07 -14.04
C PHE A 103 -24.51 9.68 -14.16
N ILE A 104 -25.03 10.25 -13.07
CA ILE A 104 -26.30 10.99 -13.03
C ILE A 104 -26.15 12.43 -12.52
N GLN A 105 -25.07 12.74 -11.81
CA GLN A 105 -24.81 14.06 -11.19
C GLN A 105 -23.56 14.72 -11.77
N TRP A 106 -23.27 14.50 -13.07
CA TRP A 106 -22.04 15.03 -13.69
C TRP A 106 -21.95 16.54 -13.60
N GLN A 107 -23.04 17.26 -13.90
CA GLN A 107 -23.05 18.72 -13.82
C GLN A 107 -22.86 19.22 -12.39
N GLU A 108 -23.42 18.53 -11.40
CA GLU A 108 -23.24 18.88 -9.99
C GLU A 108 -21.78 18.75 -9.56
N LEU A 109 -21.03 17.73 -10.06
CA LEU A 109 -19.61 17.61 -9.84
C LEU A 109 -18.84 18.79 -10.47
N LEU A 110 -19.15 19.17 -11.69
CA LEU A 110 -18.50 20.31 -12.37
C LEU A 110 -18.78 21.63 -11.63
N ASP A 111 -20.02 21.86 -11.19
CA ASP A 111 -20.39 23.03 -10.41
C ASP A 111 -19.69 23.05 -9.05
N PHE A 112 -19.57 21.90 -8.39
CA PHE A 112 -18.78 21.73 -7.16
C PHE A 112 -17.30 22.06 -7.41
N GLY A 113 -16.74 21.63 -8.55
CA GLY A 113 -15.37 21.95 -8.97
C GLY A 113 -15.09 23.44 -9.09
N CYS A 114 -16.12 24.27 -9.34
CA CYS A 114 -16.05 25.73 -9.40
C CYS A 114 -16.23 26.41 -8.04
N GLY A 115 -16.48 25.67 -6.97
CA GLY A 115 -16.68 26.21 -5.62
C GLY A 115 -15.39 26.87 -5.08
N ASP A 116 -15.57 27.92 -4.25
CA ASP A 116 -14.47 28.63 -3.61
C ASP A 116 -13.77 27.82 -2.53
N GLU A 117 -14.52 26.92 -1.86
CA GLU A 117 -14.03 26.12 -0.76
C GLU A 117 -13.15 24.93 -1.22
N LEU A 118 -13.38 24.39 -2.42
CA LEU A 118 -12.62 23.25 -2.90
C LEU A 118 -11.12 23.56 -3.01
N ARG A 119 -10.31 22.78 -2.30
CA ARG A 119 -8.85 22.96 -2.26
C ARG A 119 -8.08 21.70 -2.58
N PHE A 120 -8.57 20.53 -2.17
CA PHE A 120 -7.86 19.27 -2.30
C PHE A 120 -8.61 18.29 -3.20
N VAL A 121 -7.85 17.56 -4.02
CA VAL A 121 -8.33 16.37 -4.73
C VAL A 121 -7.50 15.18 -4.28
N ILE A 122 -8.16 14.17 -3.74
CA ILE A 122 -7.50 12.93 -3.30
C ILE A 122 -8.06 11.77 -4.11
N SER A 123 -7.23 10.81 -4.48
CA SER A 123 -7.67 9.69 -5.29
C SER A 123 -7.03 8.36 -4.85
N ASN A 124 -7.78 7.29 -5.01
CA ASN A 124 -7.28 5.92 -5.04
C ASN A 124 -8.23 5.10 -5.92
N THR A 125 -7.94 5.10 -7.21
CA THR A 125 -8.76 4.51 -8.27
C THR A 125 -8.18 3.18 -8.78
N THR A 126 -7.29 2.54 -8.01
CA THR A 126 -6.44 1.39 -8.32
C THR A 126 -5.23 1.74 -9.22
N GLU A 127 -4.27 0.80 -9.35
CA GLU A 127 -3.11 1.02 -10.24
C GLU A 127 -3.51 1.23 -11.70
N ALA A 128 -4.67 0.69 -12.12
CA ALA A 128 -5.22 0.87 -13.46
C ALA A 128 -6.03 2.17 -13.61
N GLY A 129 -6.23 2.93 -12.55
CA GLY A 129 -7.09 4.13 -12.57
C GLY A 129 -6.42 5.37 -13.15
N ILE A 130 -5.10 5.52 -12.99
CA ILE A 130 -4.33 6.63 -13.59
C ILE A 130 -3.75 6.18 -14.94
N VAL A 131 -4.63 5.88 -15.90
CA VAL A 131 -4.23 5.47 -17.25
C VAL A 131 -4.86 6.42 -18.26
N TYR A 132 -4.06 6.79 -19.28
CA TYR A 132 -4.57 7.54 -20.42
C TYR A 132 -5.51 6.66 -21.26
N ASP A 133 -6.72 7.15 -21.48
CA ASP A 133 -7.72 6.50 -22.33
C ASP A 133 -8.01 7.36 -23.57
N PRO A 134 -7.52 6.98 -24.75
CA PRO A 134 -7.70 7.75 -25.98
C PRO A 134 -9.14 7.77 -26.48
N THR A 135 -10.04 6.96 -25.91
CA THR A 135 -11.44 6.91 -26.32
C THR A 135 -12.28 8.02 -25.65
N CYS A 136 -11.80 8.59 -24.53
CA CYS A 136 -12.46 9.68 -23.85
C CYS A 136 -12.50 10.95 -24.69
N ARG A 137 -13.68 11.54 -24.79
CA ARG A 137 -13.91 12.80 -25.50
C ARG A 137 -14.21 13.92 -24.51
N PHE A 138 -13.91 15.16 -24.93
CA PHE A 138 -14.19 16.36 -24.13
C PHE A 138 -15.68 16.48 -23.78
N ASP A 139 -16.58 16.15 -24.70
CA ASP A 139 -18.03 16.27 -24.54
C ASP A 139 -18.70 15.07 -23.85
N ASP A 140 -17.92 14.05 -23.46
CA ASP A 140 -18.46 12.93 -22.69
C ASP A 140 -19.00 13.42 -21.32
N CYS A 141 -20.15 12.88 -20.90
CA CYS A 141 -20.86 13.28 -19.69
C CYS A 141 -21.26 12.06 -18.82
N PRO A 142 -20.38 11.52 -17.99
CA PRO A 142 -18.96 11.85 -17.80
C PRO A 142 -18.03 11.14 -18.78
N PRO A 143 -16.76 11.59 -18.93
CA PRO A 143 -15.69 10.79 -19.54
C PRO A 143 -15.48 9.48 -18.78
N ALA A 144 -15.02 8.42 -19.46
CA ALA A 144 -14.88 7.10 -18.86
C ALA A 144 -13.78 7.06 -17.79
N SER A 145 -12.56 7.55 -18.09
CA SER A 145 -11.42 7.46 -17.18
C SER A 145 -11.42 8.53 -16.09
N PHE A 146 -10.81 8.25 -14.94
CA PHE A 146 -10.62 9.22 -13.86
C PHE A 146 -9.81 10.44 -14.31
N PRO A 147 -8.64 10.29 -14.97
CA PRO A 147 -7.88 11.46 -15.42
C PRO A 147 -8.66 12.35 -16.40
N ALA A 148 -9.47 11.76 -17.28
CA ALA A 148 -10.32 12.53 -18.19
C ALA A 148 -11.42 13.32 -17.45
N LYS A 149 -12.08 12.69 -16.45
CA LYS A 149 -13.04 13.39 -15.57
C LYS A 149 -12.36 14.57 -14.85
N LEU A 150 -11.17 14.33 -14.31
CA LEU A 150 -10.38 15.35 -13.62
C LEU A 150 -10.00 16.49 -14.58
N THR A 151 -9.58 16.18 -15.80
CA THR A 151 -9.24 17.19 -16.81
C THR A 151 -10.45 18.10 -17.10
N ARG A 152 -11.65 17.53 -17.25
CA ARG A 152 -12.89 18.29 -17.46
C ARG A 152 -13.23 19.18 -16.26
N LEU A 153 -13.09 18.65 -15.03
CA LEU A 153 -13.32 19.44 -13.81
C LEU A 153 -12.35 20.61 -13.70
N LEU A 154 -11.04 20.36 -13.94
CA LEU A 154 -10.01 21.39 -13.88
C LEU A 154 -10.21 22.46 -14.97
N TRP A 155 -10.61 22.07 -16.18
CA TRP A 155 -10.94 23.01 -17.26
C TRP A 155 -12.14 23.90 -16.88
N GLN A 156 -13.20 23.32 -16.32
CA GLN A 156 -14.37 24.06 -15.87
C GLN A 156 -14.00 25.06 -14.76
N ARG A 157 -13.14 24.63 -13.81
CA ARG A 157 -12.63 25.45 -12.71
C ARG A 157 -11.81 26.65 -13.23
N TRP A 158 -10.92 26.39 -14.18
CA TRP A 158 -10.13 27.45 -14.82
C TRP A 158 -11.00 28.49 -15.53
N HIS A 159 -11.97 28.04 -16.31
CA HIS A 159 -12.96 28.93 -16.95
C HIS A 159 -13.77 29.77 -15.95
N ALA A 160 -14.00 29.26 -14.78
CA ALA A 160 -14.66 29.98 -13.68
C ALA A 160 -13.70 30.95 -12.96
N GLY A 161 -12.45 31.09 -13.42
CA GLY A 161 -11.44 31.97 -12.82
C GLY A 161 -11.01 31.57 -11.43
N LYS A 162 -11.08 30.27 -11.08
CA LYS A 162 -10.74 29.77 -9.75
C LYS A 162 -9.24 29.38 -9.67
N PRO A 163 -8.63 29.50 -8.48
CA PRO A 163 -7.23 29.09 -8.26
C PRO A 163 -7.06 27.58 -8.43
N GLY A 164 -5.80 27.15 -8.66
CA GLY A 164 -5.42 25.75 -8.77
C GLY A 164 -5.66 24.94 -7.48
N LEU A 165 -5.61 23.62 -7.60
CA LEU A 165 -5.86 22.65 -6.54
C LEU A 165 -4.58 21.92 -6.13
N ILE A 166 -4.62 21.33 -4.95
CA ILE A 166 -3.63 20.37 -4.45
C ILE A 166 -4.16 18.96 -4.69
N LEU A 167 -3.40 18.17 -5.46
CA LEU A 167 -3.79 16.82 -5.85
C LEU A 167 -2.88 15.81 -5.15
N LEU A 168 -3.48 14.92 -4.37
CA LEU A 168 -2.81 13.91 -3.54
C LEU A 168 -3.26 12.50 -3.96
N PRO A 169 -2.77 11.96 -5.08
CA PRO A 169 -3.09 10.60 -5.49
C PRO A 169 -2.47 9.58 -4.53
N CYS A 170 -3.24 8.56 -4.15
CA CYS A 170 -2.84 7.48 -3.25
C CYS A 170 -2.72 6.13 -3.96
N GLU A 171 -2.72 6.10 -5.27
CA GLU A 171 -2.52 4.90 -6.09
C GLU A 171 -1.11 4.34 -5.92
N LEU A 172 -0.99 3.00 -5.88
CA LEU A 172 0.29 2.31 -5.65
C LEU A 172 1.15 2.22 -6.92
N ILE A 173 1.33 3.34 -7.59
CA ILE A 173 2.21 3.47 -8.76
C ILE A 173 3.39 4.41 -8.48
N ALA A 174 4.46 4.22 -9.23
CA ALA A 174 5.63 5.08 -9.08
C ALA A 174 5.31 6.50 -9.55
N ASN A 175 5.68 7.51 -8.76
CA ASN A 175 5.50 8.93 -9.10
C ASN A 175 4.04 9.26 -9.48
N ASN A 176 3.10 8.78 -8.68
CA ASN A 176 1.66 8.86 -8.95
C ASN A 176 1.18 10.28 -9.25
N GLY A 177 1.67 11.30 -8.57
CA GLY A 177 1.35 12.71 -8.85
C GLY A 177 1.85 13.16 -10.22
N THR A 178 3.09 12.83 -10.56
CA THR A 178 3.68 13.12 -11.88
C THR A 178 2.91 12.43 -12.99
N VAL A 179 2.62 11.13 -12.83
CA VAL A 179 1.86 10.35 -13.82
C VAL A 179 0.45 10.90 -14.00
N LEU A 180 -0.23 11.29 -12.92
CA LEU A 180 -1.56 11.90 -12.99
C LEU A 180 -1.50 13.24 -13.74
N ARG A 181 -0.55 14.12 -13.41
CA ARG A 181 -0.34 15.39 -14.12
C ARG A 181 -0.13 15.19 -15.61
N ASP A 182 0.78 14.29 -15.97
CA ASP A 182 1.16 14.06 -17.37
C ASP A 182 -0.01 13.46 -18.15
N THR A 183 -0.84 12.63 -17.50
CA THR A 183 -2.06 12.07 -18.11
C THR A 183 -3.13 13.15 -18.30
N VAL A 184 -3.35 14.03 -17.33
CA VAL A 184 -4.26 15.20 -17.45
C VAL A 184 -3.82 16.15 -18.56
N LEU A 185 -2.53 16.48 -18.60
CA LEU A 185 -1.97 17.32 -19.67
C LEU A 185 -2.12 16.71 -21.06
N ARG A 186 -1.98 15.39 -21.16
CA ARG A 186 -2.18 14.66 -22.40
C ARG A 186 -3.63 14.73 -22.86
N HIS A 187 -4.62 14.49 -21.98
CA HIS A 187 -6.02 14.67 -22.34
C HIS A 187 -6.31 16.11 -22.79
N ALA A 188 -5.78 17.11 -22.07
CA ALA A 188 -5.96 18.52 -22.42
C ALA A 188 -5.39 18.84 -23.81
N ALA A 189 -4.20 18.32 -24.14
CA ALA A 189 -3.58 18.51 -25.44
C ALA A 189 -4.33 17.81 -26.57
N ASP A 190 -4.74 16.54 -26.37
CA ASP A 190 -5.48 15.75 -27.35
C ASP A 190 -6.90 16.31 -27.63
N TRP A 191 -7.49 17.00 -26.65
CA TRP A 191 -8.75 17.72 -26.80
C TRP A 191 -8.56 19.15 -27.36
N ALA A 192 -7.31 19.53 -27.72
CA ALA A 192 -6.94 20.83 -28.24
C ALA A 192 -7.44 21.99 -27.37
N LEU A 193 -7.34 21.84 -26.04
CA LEU A 193 -7.73 22.88 -25.10
C LEU A 193 -6.71 24.04 -25.10
N GLU A 194 -7.11 25.19 -24.56
CA GLU A 194 -6.40 26.45 -24.61
C GLU A 194 -5.00 26.39 -23.98
N GLU A 195 -4.01 26.98 -24.60
CA GLU A 195 -2.61 27.03 -24.12
C GLU A 195 -2.51 27.67 -22.72
N ASP A 196 -3.36 28.66 -22.45
CA ASP A 196 -3.45 29.32 -21.14
C ASP A 196 -3.96 28.36 -20.06
N PHE A 197 -4.85 27.42 -20.41
CA PHE A 197 -5.27 26.36 -19.52
C PHE A 197 -4.13 25.35 -19.25
N LEU A 198 -3.38 24.95 -20.29
CA LEU A 198 -2.23 24.06 -20.12
C LEU A 198 -1.15 24.69 -19.22
N ARG A 199 -0.94 26.02 -19.35
CA ARG A 199 -0.05 26.77 -18.47
C ARG A 199 -0.56 26.77 -17.01
N TRP A 200 -1.85 27.09 -16.81
CA TRP A 200 -2.49 27.06 -15.50
C TRP A 200 -2.42 25.67 -14.84
N LEU A 201 -2.59 24.57 -15.63
CA LEU A 201 -2.43 23.20 -15.13
C LEU A 201 -1.02 22.97 -14.56
N ARG A 202 0.01 23.50 -15.19
CA ARG A 202 1.41 23.29 -14.77
C ARG A 202 1.83 24.18 -13.61
N GLU A 203 1.35 25.41 -13.55
CA GLU A 203 1.87 26.45 -12.67
C GLU A 203 1.03 26.67 -11.42
N GLU A 204 -0.29 26.49 -11.49
CA GLU A 204 -1.18 26.78 -10.37
C GLU A 204 -1.67 25.53 -9.65
N ASN A 205 -1.62 24.37 -10.28
CA ASN A 205 -2.00 23.11 -9.64
C ASN A 205 -0.79 22.35 -9.11
N ARG A 206 -0.95 21.78 -7.93
CA ARG A 206 0.12 21.05 -7.27
C ARG A 206 -0.19 19.56 -7.26
N PHE A 207 0.41 18.83 -8.20
CA PHE A 207 0.33 17.36 -8.26
C PHE A 207 1.45 16.76 -7.42
N CYS A 208 1.14 16.29 -6.22
CA CYS A 208 2.13 15.76 -5.30
C CYS A 208 2.32 14.25 -5.49
N ASN A 209 3.56 13.80 -5.62
CA ASN A 209 3.83 12.37 -5.49
C ASN A 209 3.61 11.95 -4.04
N THR A 210 3.00 10.80 -3.83
CA THR A 210 2.71 10.30 -2.50
C THR A 210 3.08 8.82 -2.33
N LEU A 211 3.33 8.43 -1.10
CA LEU A 211 3.45 7.05 -0.67
C LEU A 211 2.53 6.83 0.51
N VAL A 212 1.66 5.84 0.42
CA VAL A 212 0.75 5.46 1.50
C VAL A 212 1.06 4.06 2.01
N ASP A 213 0.87 3.86 3.32
CA ASP A 213 1.03 2.55 3.95
C ASP A 213 0.10 2.40 5.16
N ARG A 214 -0.93 1.60 5.03
CA ARG A 214 -1.83 1.09 6.07
C ARG A 214 -2.52 -0.16 5.52
N ILE A 215 -2.62 -1.21 6.31
CA ILE A 215 -3.48 -2.34 5.99
C ILE A 215 -4.91 -1.98 6.38
N VAL A 216 -5.80 -1.94 5.39
CA VAL A 216 -7.23 -1.76 5.57
C VAL A 216 -7.91 -3.03 5.08
N THR A 217 -8.47 -3.78 6.02
CA THR A 217 -9.09 -5.08 5.73
C THR A 217 -10.54 -4.97 5.27
N GLY A 218 -11.11 -3.79 5.40
CA GLY A 218 -12.43 -3.48 4.89
C GLY A 218 -13.58 -3.94 5.80
N TYR A 219 -14.76 -4.13 5.20
CA TYR A 219 -15.97 -4.51 5.91
C TYR A 219 -15.84 -5.91 6.54
N PRO A 220 -15.93 -6.04 7.88
CA PRO A 220 -15.72 -7.30 8.58
C PRO A 220 -16.99 -8.16 8.58
N ALA A 221 -17.37 -8.74 7.44
CA ALA A 221 -18.66 -9.40 7.21
C ALA A 221 -19.05 -10.42 8.30
N ALA A 222 -18.10 -11.24 8.76
CA ALA A 222 -18.35 -12.24 9.81
C ALA A 222 -18.64 -11.63 11.20
N GLN A 223 -18.12 -10.42 11.46
CA GLN A 223 -18.24 -9.75 12.75
C GLN A 223 -19.29 -8.63 12.75
N ALA A 224 -19.69 -8.14 11.58
CA ALA A 224 -20.59 -7.00 11.43
C ALA A 224 -21.92 -7.14 12.20
N PRO A 225 -22.60 -8.30 12.22
CA PRO A 225 -23.83 -8.44 13.02
C PRO A 225 -23.60 -8.21 14.52
N ARG A 226 -22.49 -8.71 15.07
CA ARG A 226 -22.13 -8.49 16.47
C ARG A 226 -21.76 -7.03 16.74
N LEU A 227 -20.91 -6.44 15.89
CA LEU A 227 -20.47 -5.05 16.04
C LEU A 227 -21.62 -4.08 15.92
N ASN A 228 -22.56 -4.29 15.01
CA ASN A 228 -23.78 -3.50 14.86
C ASN A 228 -24.68 -3.60 16.11
N ALA A 229 -24.83 -4.82 16.66
CA ALA A 229 -25.57 -5.01 17.91
C ALA A 229 -24.93 -4.26 19.10
N GLU A 230 -23.61 -4.32 19.22
CA GLU A 230 -22.83 -3.59 20.23
C GLU A 230 -22.95 -2.06 20.06
N ASN A 231 -23.05 -1.59 18.82
CA ASN A 231 -23.18 -0.16 18.50
C ASN A 231 -24.64 0.35 18.66
N GLY A 232 -25.63 -0.53 18.63
CA GLY A 232 -27.04 -0.19 18.71
C GLY A 232 -27.69 0.28 17.40
N TYR A 233 -26.98 0.20 16.27
CA TYR A 233 -27.45 0.58 14.93
C TYR A 233 -26.80 -0.29 13.85
N GLU A 234 -27.38 -0.31 12.65
CA GLU A 234 -26.79 -0.94 11.47
C GLU A 234 -25.83 0.03 10.78
N ASP A 235 -24.59 -0.40 10.55
CA ASP A 235 -23.60 0.34 9.77
C ASP A 235 -23.19 -0.48 8.53
N ALA A 236 -23.72 -0.11 7.37
CA ALA A 236 -23.43 -0.76 6.10
C ALA A 236 -22.08 -0.35 5.48
N LEU A 237 -21.41 0.64 6.09
CA LEU A 237 -20.12 1.19 5.67
C LEU A 237 -19.00 0.88 6.67
N LEU A 238 -19.28 0.12 7.73
CA LEU A 238 -18.31 -0.27 8.74
C LEU A 238 -16.98 -0.70 8.09
N ASP A 239 -15.86 -0.23 8.63
CA ASP A 239 -14.53 -0.51 8.09
C ASP A 239 -13.56 -0.93 9.18
N THR A 240 -12.52 -1.64 8.79
CA THR A 240 -11.48 -2.10 9.71
C THR A 240 -10.10 -1.85 9.11
N ALA A 241 -9.19 -1.33 9.94
CA ALA A 241 -7.82 -1.05 9.58
C ALA A 241 -6.86 -1.35 10.73
N GLU A 242 -5.58 -1.47 10.43
CA GLU A 242 -4.55 -1.48 11.46
C GLU A 242 -4.34 -0.07 12.07
N PRO A 243 -3.83 0.04 13.30
CA PRO A 243 -3.52 1.33 13.92
C PRO A 243 -2.31 2.03 13.26
N PHE A 244 -1.38 1.28 12.67
CA PHE A 244 -0.27 1.85 11.92
C PHE A 244 -0.77 2.64 10.71
N GLY A 245 -0.08 3.70 10.38
CA GLY A 245 -0.28 4.47 9.15
C GLY A 245 0.99 5.22 8.80
N LEU A 246 1.22 5.44 7.51
CA LEU A 246 2.27 6.31 6.99
C LEU A 246 1.79 6.95 5.70
N TRP A 247 1.85 8.27 5.65
CA TRP A 247 1.63 9.03 4.42
C TRP A 247 2.81 9.95 4.16
N VAL A 248 3.56 9.67 3.12
CA VAL A 248 4.65 10.53 2.65
C VAL A 248 4.14 11.32 1.47
N ILE A 249 4.26 12.62 1.52
CA ILE A 249 3.78 13.57 0.51
C ILE A 249 4.97 14.43 0.06
N GLU A 250 5.24 14.46 -1.24
CA GLU A 250 6.18 15.45 -1.77
C GLU A 250 5.58 16.83 -1.65
N GLY A 251 6.20 17.63 -0.79
CA GLY A 251 5.67 18.94 -0.44
C GLY A 251 6.61 19.73 0.45
N ASP A 252 6.29 21.02 0.54
CA ASP A 252 7.00 21.98 1.37
C ASP A 252 6.22 22.34 2.65
N GLU A 253 6.78 23.24 3.43
CA GLU A 253 6.18 23.74 4.64
C GLU A 253 4.84 24.46 4.41
N ALA A 254 4.66 25.10 3.24
CA ALA A 254 3.39 25.74 2.91
C ALA A 254 2.26 24.70 2.79
N LEU A 255 2.55 23.57 2.12
CA LEU A 255 1.59 22.45 2.06
C LEU A 255 1.30 21.86 3.44
N SER A 256 2.32 21.70 4.27
CA SER A 256 2.16 21.16 5.64
C SER A 256 1.28 22.08 6.53
N ARG A 257 1.28 23.36 6.27
CA ARG A 257 0.36 24.31 6.97
C ARG A 257 -1.07 24.22 6.44
N GLU A 258 -1.24 24.02 5.13
CA GLU A 258 -2.59 23.86 4.53
C GLU A 258 -3.22 22.49 4.85
N PHE A 259 -2.41 21.44 4.94
CA PHE A 259 -2.82 20.08 5.31
C PHE A 259 -2.19 19.69 6.65
N PRO A 260 -2.78 20.11 7.80
CA PRO A 260 -2.10 20.19 9.09
C PRO A 260 -2.01 18.84 9.81
N ALA A 261 -1.68 17.77 9.08
CA ALA A 261 -1.64 16.41 9.61
C ALA A 261 -0.59 16.23 10.73
N GLN A 262 0.57 16.89 10.59
CA GLN A 262 1.61 16.85 11.62
C GLN A 262 1.18 17.58 12.91
N LYS A 263 0.43 18.68 12.79
CA LYS A 263 -0.17 19.38 13.96
C LYS A 263 -1.17 18.47 14.68
N ALA A 264 -1.88 17.62 13.95
CA ALA A 264 -2.79 16.61 14.51
C ALA A 264 -2.07 15.39 15.11
N GLY A 265 -0.74 15.31 15.03
CA GLY A 265 0.05 14.17 15.51
C GLY A 265 -0.07 12.93 14.62
N LEU A 266 -0.45 13.11 13.35
CA LEU A 266 -0.60 12.01 12.39
C LEU A 266 0.73 11.64 11.74
N PRO A 267 0.92 10.39 11.34
CA PRO A 267 2.15 9.88 10.72
C PRO A 267 2.23 10.30 9.23
N VAL A 268 2.20 11.61 9.00
CA VAL A 268 2.35 12.23 7.68
C VAL A 268 3.70 12.94 7.61
N LYS A 269 4.47 12.65 6.56
CA LYS A 269 5.76 13.28 6.30
C LYS A 269 5.66 14.13 5.03
N PHE A 270 6.00 15.43 5.13
CA PHE A 270 6.20 16.29 3.97
C PHE A 270 7.69 16.30 3.65
N VAL A 271 8.03 15.93 2.42
CA VAL A 271 9.42 15.70 1.99
C VAL A 271 9.67 16.28 0.60
N ALA A 272 10.93 16.57 0.29
CA ALA A 272 11.31 17.00 -1.05
C ALA A 272 11.34 15.83 -2.06
N ASP A 273 11.61 14.61 -1.57
CA ASP A 273 11.70 13.39 -2.38
C ASP A 273 11.14 12.21 -1.58
N HIS A 274 10.15 11.50 -2.14
CA HIS A 274 9.52 10.33 -1.51
C HIS A 274 10.27 9.02 -1.77
N HIS A 275 11.20 8.97 -2.72
CA HIS A 275 11.88 7.73 -3.14
C HIS A 275 12.61 7.01 -2.01
N PRO A 276 13.35 7.68 -1.10
CA PRO A 276 13.98 7.00 0.04
C PRO A 276 12.98 6.27 0.95
N TYR A 277 11.80 6.85 1.16
CA TYR A 277 10.73 6.24 1.97
C TYR A 277 10.06 5.07 1.24
N LYS A 278 9.92 5.17 -0.09
CA LYS A 278 9.47 4.05 -0.91
C LYS A 278 10.46 2.91 -0.87
N GLU A 279 11.75 3.20 -0.97
CA GLU A 279 12.80 2.21 -0.82
C GLU A 279 12.73 1.54 0.56
N GLN A 280 12.65 2.32 1.65
CA GLN A 280 12.47 1.82 3.01
C GLN A 280 11.29 0.85 3.11
N LYS A 281 10.10 1.24 2.64
CA LYS A 281 8.91 0.38 2.64
C LYS A 281 9.13 -0.90 1.85
N VAL A 282 9.64 -0.80 0.62
CA VAL A 282 9.83 -1.95 -0.27
C VAL A 282 10.86 -2.92 0.29
N ARG A 283 11.97 -2.41 0.86
CA ARG A 283 13.04 -3.26 1.38
C ARG A 283 12.70 -3.86 2.74
N ILE A 284 12.21 -3.04 3.69
CA ILE A 284 11.93 -3.52 5.06
C ILE A 284 10.63 -4.31 5.10
N LEU A 285 9.48 -3.72 4.72
CA LEU A 285 8.19 -4.40 4.82
C LEU A 285 8.06 -5.54 3.80
N ASN A 286 8.18 -5.19 2.52
CA ASN A 286 7.93 -6.16 1.46
C ASN A 286 9.11 -7.13 1.29
N GLY A 287 10.34 -6.67 1.48
CA GLY A 287 11.56 -7.48 1.48
C GLY A 287 11.62 -8.44 2.66
N GLY A 288 11.25 -7.98 3.85
CA GLY A 288 11.11 -8.82 5.04
C GLY A 288 10.13 -9.97 4.81
N HIS A 289 8.91 -9.69 4.31
CA HIS A 289 7.97 -10.74 3.90
C HIS A 289 8.62 -11.70 2.88
N THR A 290 9.18 -11.18 1.80
CA THR A 290 9.66 -11.99 0.68
C THR A 290 10.86 -12.86 1.08
N SER A 291 11.74 -12.39 1.98
CA SER A 291 12.87 -13.17 2.47
C SER A 291 12.46 -14.27 3.45
N MET A 292 11.35 -14.11 4.16
CA MET A 292 10.91 -15.02 5.23
C MET A 292 9.90 -16.07 4.77
N VAL A 293 8.88 -15.67 3.99
CA VAL A 293 7.62 -16.46 3.88
C VAL A 293 7.80 -17.85 3.30
N LEU A 294 8.69 -18.04 2.30
CA LEU A 294 8.87 -19.35 1.67
C LEU A 294 9.59 -20.32 2.62
N ALA A 295 10.60 -19.82 3.32
CA ALA A 295 11.31 -20.59 4.34
C ALA A 295 10.37 -20.95 5.52
N ALA A 296 9.63 -19.98 6.03
CA ALA A 296 8.68 -20.19 7.12
C ALA A 296 7.57 -21.19 6.74
N TYR A 297 7.04 -21.09 5.50
CA TYR A 297 6.05 -22.05 5.02
C TYR A 297 6.61 -23.47 4.98
N LEU A 298 7.80 -23.67 4.42
CA LEU A 298 8.44 -24.98 4.38
C LEU A 298 8.87 -25.49 5.76
N ALA A 299 9.08 -24.59 6.74
CA ALA A 299 9.34 -24.94 8.14
C ALA A 299 8.08 -25.35 8.92
N GLY A 300 6.87 -25.17 8.36
CA GLY A 300 5.62 -25.65 8.96
C GLY A 300 4.59 -24.59 9.34
N HIS A 301 4.85 -23.30 9.11
CA HIS A 301 3.94 -22.21 9.43
C HIS A 301 2.96 -21.93 8.29
N ASP A 302 1.77 -21.41 8.61
CA ASP A 302 0.73 -21.11 7.63
C ASP A 302 0.44 -19.60 7.51
N ILE A 303 0.63 -18.83 8.58
CA ILE A 303 0.35 -17.40 8.63
C ILE A 303 1.53 -16.60 9.19
N VAL A 304 1.60 -15.32 8.85
CA VAL A 304 2.70 -14.42 9.25
C VAL A 304 2.82 -14.30 10.77
N ARG A 305 1.70 -14.29 11.50
CA ARG A 305 1.71 -14.19 12.97
C ARG A 305 2.43 -15.37 13.62
N GLU A 306 2.22 -16.61 13.15
CA GLU A 306 2.94 -17.80 13.64
C GLU A 306 4.45 -17.65 13.45
N CYS A 307 4.89 -17.01 12.37
CA CYS A 307 6.32 -16.72 12.15
C CYS A 307 6.90 -15.80 13.23
N MET A 308 6.10 -14.86 13.75
CA MET A 308 6.52 -13.95 14.82
C MET A 308 6.46 -14.58 16.22
N GLU A 309 5.67 -15.64 16.38
CA GLU A 309 5.57 -16.44 17.60
C GLU A 309 6.69 -17.51 17.69
N ASP A 310 7.23 -17.93 16.56
CA ASP A 310 8.38 -18.84 16.48
C ASP A 310 9.70 -18.09 16.64
N GLU A 311 10.49 -18.44 17.65
CA GLU A 311 11.74 -17.75 17.99
C GLU A 311 12.79 -17.83 16.85
N ALA A 312 12.87 -18.98 16.18
CA ALA A 312 13.89 -19.19 15.13
C ALA A 312 13.54 -18.36 13.87
N VAL A 313 12.28 -18.37 13.46
CA VAL A 313 11.80 -17.61 12.29
C VAL A 313 11.86 -16.10 12.57
N ARG A 314 11.44 -15.68 13.77
CA ARG A 314 11.53 -14.27 14.18
C ARG A 314 12.98 -13.79 14.19
N ALA A 315 13.91 -14.53 14.81
CA ALA A 315 15.33 -14.16 14.85
C ALA A 315 15.97 -14.13 13.44
N TYR A 316 15.52 -15.01 12.53
CA TYR A 316 15.93 -14.95 11.12
C TYR A 316 15.47 -13.64 10.47
N LEU A 317 14.20 -13.26 10.64
CA LEU A 317 13.65 -12.01 10.10
C LEU A 317 14.35 -10.79 10.68
N GLU A 318 14.47 -10.69 12.02
CA GLU A 318 15.18 -9.62 12.71
C GLU A 318 16.61 -9.44 12.16
N GLY A 319 17.35 -10.55 12.03
CA GLY A 319 18.69 -10.51 11.45
C GLY A 319 18.71 -10.02 10.00
N ALA A 320 17.77 -10.47 9.16
CA ALA A 320 17.66 -9.99 7.79
C ALA A 320 17.36 -8.49 7.73
N LEU A 321 16.43 -8.00 8.58
CA LEU A 321 16.06 -6.59 8.62
C LEU A 321 17.17 -5.70 9.15
N PHE A 322 17.64 -5.96 10.38
CA PHE A 322 18.53 -5.04 11.11
C PHE A 322 20.01 -5.16 10.71
N GLN A 323 20.47 -6.34 10.26
CA GLN A 323 21.87 -6.59 9.96
C GLN A 323 22.17 -6.58 8.46
N GLU A 324 21.19 -6.88 7.60
CA GLU A 324 21.43 -7.05 6.16
C GLU A 324 20.69 -6.02 5.30
N ILE A 325 19.43 -5.66 5.60
CA ILE A 325 18.64 -4.72 4.80
C ILE A 325 18.90 -3.27 5.24
N ILE A 326 18.65 -2.92 6.50
CA ILE A 326 18.74 -1.54 7.01
C ILE A 326 20.10 -0.90 6.72
N PRO A 327 21.24 -1.60 6.86
CA PRO A 327 22.55 -1.01 6.53
C PRO A 327 22.70 -0.58 5.07
N THR A 328 21.82 -1.03 4.15
CA THR A 328 21.87 -0.71 2.72
C THR A 328 21.00 0.49 2.32
N LEU A 329 20.19 0.99 3.25
CA LEU A 329 19.24 2.08 2.97
C LEU A 329 19.87 3.45 3.13
N SER A 330 19.30 4.44 2.44
CA SER A 330 19.79 5.83 2.42
C SER A 330 19.22 6.70 3.53
N LEU A 331 18.06 6.34 4.11
CA LEU A 331 17.48 7.06 5.24
C LEU A 331 18.30 6.86 6.53
N PRO A 332 18.16 7.77 7.52
CA PRO A 332 18.79 7.61 8.82
C PRO A 332 18.48 6.23 9.42
N ARG A 333 19.49 5.61 10.00
CA ARG A 333 19.38 4.26 10.56
C ARG A 333 18.27 4.15 11.60
N GLU A 334 18.14 5.14 12.47
CA GLU A 334 17.11 5.20 13.51
C GLU A 334 15.68 5.20 12.91
N ASP A 335 15.46 5.94 11.81
CA ASP A 335 14.16 5.95 11.11
C ASP A 335 13.84 4.59 10.49
N CYS A 336 14.88 3.91 9.95
CA CYS A 336 14.72 2.57 9.38
C CYS A 336 14.45 1.51 10.46
N GLU A 337 15.15 1.59 11.60
CA GLU A 337 14.95 0.69 12.73
C GLU A 337 13.56 0.88 13.36
N ALA A 338 13.11 2.12 13.55
CA ALA A 338 11.77 2.42 14.03
C ALA A 338 10.68 1.87 13.08
N PHE A 339 10.89 1.99 11.76
CA PHE A 339 9.97 1.42 10.79
C PHE A 339 9.99 -0.12 10.80
N ALA A 340 11.16 -0.77 10.98
CA ALA A 340 11.27 -2.21 11.09
C ALA A 340 10.56 -2.75 12.35
N CYS A 341 10.72 -2.10 13.51
CA CYS A 341 9.97 -2.45 14.73
C CYS A 341 8.44 -2.35 14.50
N ALA A 342 7.98 -1.30 13.82
CA ALA A 342 6.57 -1.18 13.46
C ALA A 342 6.12 -2.30 12.51
N VAL A 343 6.95 -2.74 11.57
CA VAL A 343 6.68 -3.88 10.68
C VAL A 343 6.54 -5.18 11.47
N GLU A 344 7.41 -5.43 12.45
CA GLU A 344 7.30 -6.60 13.32
C GLU A 344 6.00 -6.62 14.12
N GLU A 345 5.57 -5.48 14.65
CA GLU A 345 4.27 -5.36 15.33
C GLU A 345 3.10 -5.64 14.38
N ARG A 346 3.18 -5.18 13.13
CA ARG A 346 2.18 -5.44 12.08
C ARG A 346 2.12 -6.92 11.73
N PHE A 347 3.26 -7.60 11.64
CA PHE A 347 3.34 -9.04 11.38
C PHE A 347 2.75 -9.86 12.54
N ALA A 348 2.93 -9.40 13.77
CA ALA A 348 2.36 -10.00 14.97
C ALA A 348 0.90 -9.59 15.26
N ASN A 349 0.18 -8.98 14.29
CA ASN A 349 -1.19 -8.50 14.49
C ASN A 349 -2.17 -9.65 14.76
N PRO A 350 -2.83 -9.70 15.94
CA PRO A 350 -3.72 -10.81 16.31
C PRO A 350 -5.06 -10.81 15.57
N TYR A 351 -5.38 -9.77 14.81
CA TYR A 351 -6.64 -9.62 14.08
C TYR A 351 -6.54 -9.98 12.60
N ILE A 352 -5.33 -10.29 12.11
CA ILE A 352 -5.09 -10.59 10.69
C ILE A 352 -4.40 -11.94 10.57
N ASP A 353 -5.05 -12.88 9.88
CA ASP A 353 -4.46 -14.16 9.49
C ASP A 353 -3.93 -14.06 8.07
N HIS A 354 -2.77 -13.40 7.91
CA HIS A 354 -2.14 -13.22 6.61
C HIS A 354 -1.42 -14.50 6.18
N ARG A 355 -2.02 -15.22 5.23
CA ARG A 355 -1.51 -16.52 4.79
C ARG A 355 -0.21 -16.39 4.02
N LEU A 356 0.77 -17.23 4.36
CA LEU A 356 2.08 -17.23 3.69
C LEU A 356 1.95 -17.55 2.20
N LEU A 357 1.05 -18.45 1.81
CA LEU A 357 0.81 -18.80 0.40
C LEU A 357 0.21 -17.64 -0.42
N ASP A 358 -0.52 -16.70 0.19
CA ASP A 358 -1.01 -15.51 -0.51
C ASP A 358 0.13 -14.52 -0.78
N ILE A 359 1.13 -14.48 0.11
CA ILE A 359 2.35 -13.69 -0.08
C ILE A 359 3.30 -14.38 -1.08
N ALA A 360 3.32 -15.72 -1.12
CA ALA A 360 4.18 -16.51 -2.00
C ALA A 360 3.86 -16.37 -3.50
N LEU A 361 2.71 -15.80 -3.87
CA LEU A 361 2.34 -15.52 -5.26
C LEU A 361 3.41 -14.67 -5.96
N ASN A 362 3.87 -15.09 -7.16
CA ASN A 362 4.87 -14.39 -7.98
C ASN A 362 6.17 -14.08 -7.21
N SER A 363 6.72 -15.07 -6.49
CA SER A 363 7.88 -14.86 -5.62
C SER A 363 9.16 -14.54 -6.39
N VAL A 364 9.32 -14.98 -7.63
CA VAL A 364 10.52 -14.67 -8.43
C VAL A 364 10.59 -13.16 -8.71
N SER A 365 9.53 -12.57 -9.27
CA SER A 365 9.50 -11.14 -9.52
C SER A 365 9.56 -10.28 -8.24
N LYS A 366 8.94 -10.76 -7.16
CA LYS A 366 9.01 -10.10 -5.84
C LYS A 366 10.42 -10.15 -5.27
N TRP A 367 11.13 -11.28 -5.34
CA TRP A 367 12.50 -11.40 -4.85
C TRP A 367 13.43 -10.46 -5.61
N ARG A 368 13.30 -10.42 -6.94
CA ARG A 368 14.02 -9.44 -7.79
C ARG A 368 13.80 -8.00 -7.34
N ALA A 369 12.56 -7.60 -7.10
CA ALA A 369 12.22 -6.20 -6.82
C ALA A 369 12.50 -5.78 -5.37
N ARG A 370 12.46 -6.72 -4.41
CA ARG A 370 12.40 -6.42 -2.99
C ARG A 370 13.64 -6.87 -2.21
N VAL A 371 14.29 -7.95 -2.64
CA VAL A 371 15.43 -8.56 -1.94
C VAL A 371 16.74 -8.35 -2.69
N LEU A 372 16.78 -8.63 -3.99
CA LEU A 372 18.00 -8.52 -4.79
C LEU A 372 18.71 -7.17 -4.65
N PRO A 373 18.03 -6.01 -4.65
CA PRO A 373 18.71 -4.75 -4.46
C PRO A 373 19.42 -4.62 -3.09
N SER A 374 18.91 -5.30 -2.03
CA SER A 374 19.60 -5.33 -0.73
C SER A 374 20.81 -6.25 -0.78
N VAL A 375 20.73 -7.38 -1.48
CA VAL A 375 21.88 -8.30 -1.67
C VAL A 375 23.02 -7.58 -2.37
N THR A 376 22.74 -6.90 -3.48
CA THR A 376 23.77 -6.18 -4.25
C THR A 376 24.37 -5.03 -3.46
N ALA A 377 23.55 -4.19 -2.85
CA ALA A 377 24.03 -3.06 -2.05
C ALA A 377 24.82 -3.49 -0.81
N TYR A 378 24.42 -4.59 -0.16
CA TYR A 378 25.17 -5.14 0.96
C TYR A 378 26.54 -5.66 0.52
N LEU A 379 26.60 -6.42 -0.57
CA LEU A 379 27.84 -6.94 -1.14
C LEU A 379 28.79 -5.79 -1.56
N GLU A 380 28.28 -4.77 -2.24
CA GLU A 380 29.05 -3.58 -2.62
C GLU A 380 29.61 -2.83 -1.40
N LYS A 381 28.81 -2.71 -0.35
CA LYS A 381 29.19 -1.96 0.86
C LYS A 381 30.18 -2.70 1.75
N THR A 382 30.05 -4.02 1.86
CA THR A 382 30.79 -4.82 2.86
C THR A 382 31.82 -5.76 2.26
N GLY A 383 31.75 -6.03 0.95
CA GLY A 383 32.55 -7.07 0.29
C GLY A 383 32.13 -8.51 0.67
N ARG A 384 31.04 -8.68 1.42
CA ARG A 384 30.51 -9.97 1.90
C ARG A 384 29.06 -10.16 1.44
N LEU A 385 28.65 -11.42 1.28
CA LEU A 385 27.25 -11.73 1.01
C LEU A 385 26.39 -11.59 2.27
N PRO A 386 25.15 -11.10 2.15
CA PRO A 386 24.18 -11.13 3.24
C PRO A 386 23.65 -12.57 3.37
N VAL A 387 24.00 -13.23 4.48
CA VAL A 387 23.79 -14.68 4.67
C VAL A 387 22.30 -15.06 4.58
N ARG A 388 21.45 -14.33 5.30
CA ARG A 388 20.00 -14.62 5.37
C ARG A 388 19.28 -14.29 4.06
N LEU A 389 19.63 -13.19 3.41
CA LEU A 389 19.04 -12.83 2.11
C LEU A 389 19.49 -13.81 1.03
N THR A 390 20.73 -14.33 1.07
CA THR A 390 21.22 -15.39 0.18
C THR A 390 20.48 -16.69 0.44
N PHE A 391 20.30 -17.07 1.70
CA PHE A 391 19.49 -18.23 2.10
C PHE A 391 18.06 -18.15 1.59
N SER A 392 17.44 -16.94 1.56
CA SER A 392 16.08 -16.76 1.03
C SER A 392 15.95 -17.14 -0.46
N PHE A 393 17.04 -17.03 -1.24
CA PHE A 393 17.08 -17.50 -2.63
C PHE A 393 17.08 -19.03 -2.70
N ALA A 394 17.83 -19.70 -1.82
CA ALA A 394 17.81 -21.15 -1.69
C ALA A 394 16.43 -21.67 -1.26
N ALA A 395 15.78 -20.97 -0.31
CA ALA A 395 14.42 -21.27 0.11
C ALA A 395 13.39 -21.11 -1.03
N LEU A 396 13.58 -20.11 -1.91
CA LEU A 396 12.78 -19.96 -3.12
C LEU A 396 12.97 -21.17 -4.04
N CYS A 397 14.21 -21.60 -4.32
CA CYS A 397 14.47 -22.80 -5.11
C CYS A 397 13.80 -24.04 -4.52
N ALA A 398 13.91 -24.24 -3.19
CA ALA A 398 13.27 -25.35 -2.50
C ALA A 398 11.75 -25.32 -2.63
N PHE A 399 11.12 -24.17 -2.41
CA PHE A 399 9.67 -24.00 -2.51
C PHE A 399 9.12 -24.35 -3.89
N TYR A 400 9.80 -23.90 -4.95
CA TYR A 400 9.35 -24.16 -6.33
C TYR A 400 9.60 -25.60 -6.80
N THR A 401 10.57 -26.32 -6.21
CA THR A 401 10.92 -27.69 -6.62
C THR A 401 10.29 -28.77 -5.74
N GLN A 402 9.98 -28.51 -4.47
CA GLN A 402 9.41 -29.52 -3.58
C GLN A 402 7.93 -29.79 -3.88
N GLY A 403 7.13 -28.76 -4.13
CA GLY A 403 5.72 -28.86 -4.51
C GLY A 403 4.79 -29.47 -3.43
N GLN A 404 5.36 -29.93 -2.30
CA GLN A 404 4.61 -30.56 -1.20
C GLN A 404 5.27 -30.25 0.15
N ARG A 405 4.46 -30.20 1.20
CA ARG A 405 4.87 -30.04 2.59
C ARG A 405 4.22 -31.14 3.44
N SER A 406 5.03 -31.89 4.17
CA SER A 406 4.53 -33.03 4.99
C SER A 406 3.70 -34.05 4.20
N GLY A 407 4.01 -34.25 2.91
CA GLY A 407 3.29 -35.16 2.02
C GLY A 407 2.04 -34.57 1.34
N GLU A 408 1.63 -33.34 1.71
CA GLU A 408 0.49 -32.67 1.10
C GLU A 408 0.96 -31.66 0.04
N PRO A 409 0.39 -31.67 -1.17
CA PRO A 409 0.75 -30.74 -2.23
C PRO A 409 0.28 -29.32 -1.90
N TYR A 410 1.07 -28.32 -2.28
CA TYR A 410 0.66 -26.92 -2.20
C TYR A 410 0.73 -26.22 -3.57
N PRO A 411 -0.11 -25.20 -3.81
CA PRO A 411 -0.11 -24.50 -5.08
C PRO A 411 1.09 -23.56 -5.19
N VAL A 412 1.94 -23.77 -6.20
CA VAL A 412 2.93 -22.80 -6.63
C VAL A 412 2.32 -21.94 -7.74
N ARG A 413 2.27 -20.62 -7.54
CA ARG A 413 1.64 -19.67 -8.47
C ARG A 413 2.63 -18.59 -8.86
N ASP A 414 3.01 -18.61 -10.14
CA ASP A 414 3.91 -17.62 -10.75
C ASP A 414 3.65 -17.54 -12.26
N GLU A 415 4.38 -16.70 -12.98
CA GLU A 415 4.34 -16.62 -14.42
C GLU A 415 4.66 -17.97 -15.06
N VAL A 416 4.02 -18.26 -16.19
CA VAL A 416 4.18 -19.55 -16.91
C VAL A 416 5.64 -19.85 -17.23
N ALA A 417 6.43 -18.82 -17.58
CA ALA A 417 7.86 -18.98 -17.86
C ALA A 417 8.66 -19.45 -16.64
N VAL A 418 8.30 -18.96 -15.44
CA VAL A 418 8.92 -19.36 -14.17
C VAL A 418 8.54 -20.81 -13.84
N LEU A 419 7.25 -21.15 -13.93
CA LEU A 419 6.77 -22.50 -13.63
C LEU A 419 7.39 -23.54 -14.57
N ASN A 420 7.49 -23.23 -15.86
CA ASN A 420 8.14 -24.12 -16.86
C ASN A 420 9.63 -24.29 -16.57
N PHE A 421 10.31 -23.24 -16.12
CA PHE A 421 11.71 -23.33 -15.74
C PHE A 421 11.89 -24.33 -14.59
N PHE A 422 11.17 -24.17 -13.49
CA PHE A 422 11.31 -25.06 -12.35
C PHE A 422 10.88 -26.51 -12.66
N ALA A 423 9.87 -26.71 -13.50
CA ALA A 423 9.47 -28.04 -13.96
C ALA A 423 10.58 -28.73 -14.78
N ALA A 424 11.29 -27.99 -15.61
CA ALA A 424 12.40 -28.53 -16.42
C ALA A 424 13.65 -28.85 -15.58
N HIS A 425 13.81 -28.26 -14.40
CA HIS A 425 14.97 -28.40 -13.53
C HIS A 425 14.62 -29.07 -12.18
N ALA A 426 13.50 -29.78 -12.10
CA ALA A 426 13.01 -30.37 -10.84
C ALA A 426 13.96 -31.42 -10.26
N ASP A 427 14.64 -32.20 -11.13
CA ASP A 427 15.53 -33.28 -10.77
C ASP A 427 17.02 -32.85 -10.70
N ASP A 428 17.30 -31.59 -10.95
CA ASP A 428 18.68 -31.07 -10.96
C ASP A 428 19.32 -31.11 -9.56
N THR A 429 20.64 -31.23 -9.54
CA THR A 429 21.41 -30.99 -8.31
C THR A 429 21.20 -29.56 -7.82
N ALA A 430 21.45 -29.28 -6.54
CA ALA A 430 21.34 -27.95 -6.00
C ALA A 430 22.21 -26.93 -6.78
N GLU A 431 23.45 -27.30 -7.08
CA GLU A 431 24.38 -26.47 -7.85
C GLU A 431 23.88 -26.20 -9.28
N ALA A 432 23.40 -27.23 -9.99
CA ALA A 432 22.91 -27.09 -11.35
C ALA A 432 21.66 -26.19 -11.40
N LEU A 433 20.67 -26.43 -10.53
CA LEU A 433 19.47 -25.62 -10.44
C LEU A 433 19.77 -24.15 -10.12
N VAL A 434 20.57 -23.89 -9.07
CA VAL A 434 20.88 -22.52 -8.63
C VAL A 434 21.65 -21.78 -9.72
N THR A 435 22.65 -22.43 -10.35
CA THR A 435 23.42 -21.83 -11.45
C THR A 435 22.54 -21.51 -12.65
N ALA A 436 21.68 -22.45 -13.07
CA ALA A 436 20.78 -22.24 -14.19
C ALA A 436 19.74 -21.13 -13.90
N LEU A 437 19.20 -21.07 -12.69
CA LEU A 437 18.28 -20.03 -12.27
C LEU A 437 18.95 -18.65 -12.19
N ALA A 438 20.13 -18.57 -11.60
CA ALA A 438 20.91 -17.35 -11.48
C ALA A 438 21.26 -16.71 -12.84
N ALA A 439 21.48 -17.54 -13.87
CA ALA A 439 21.77 -17.10 -15.24
C ALA A 439 20.55 -16.47 -15.96
N ARG A 440 19.34 -16.55 -15.41
CA ARG A 440 18.12 -16.06 -16.08
C ARG A 440 17.97 -14.54 -15.98
N GLU A 441 18.67 -13.81 -16.84
CA GLU A 441 18.62 -12.34 -16.88
C GLU A 441 17.20 -11.78 -17.03
N ASN A 442 16.32 -12.49 -17.76
CA ASN A 442 14.90 -12.10 -17.89
C ASN A 442 14.14 -12.16 -16.55
N PHE A 443 14.54 -13.03 -15.61
CA PHE A 443 13.95 -13.08 -14.27
C PHE A 443 14.54 -12.02 -13.33
N TRP A 444 15.86 -11.80 -13.39
CA TRP A 444 16.59 -10.99 -12.41
C TRP A 444 17.00 -9.60 -12.92
N GLY A 445 16.96 -9.35 -14.23
CA GLY A 445 17.49 -8.15 -14.85
C GLY A 445 19.02 -8.16 -15.01
N GLN A 446 19.67 -9.21 -14.53
CA GLN A 446 21.13 -9.43 -14.59
C GLN A 446 21.44 -10.92 -14.40
N ASP A 447 22.67 -11.33 -14.73
CA ASP A 447 23.18 -12.65 -14.41
C ASP A 447 23.74 -12.66 -12.96
N LEU A 448 23.05 -13.35 -12.05
CA LEU A 448 23.43 -13.43 -10.63
C LEU A 448 24.69 -14.28 -10.41
N ASN A 449 25.12 -15.11 -11.39
CA ASN A 449 26.41 -15.83 -11.30
C ASN A 449 27.61 -14.87 -11.26
N ARG A 450 27.41 -13.62 -11.68
CA ARG A 450 28.43 -12.57 -11.60
C ARG A 450 28.61 -11.99 -10.20
N LEU A 451 27.68 -12.25 -9.28
CA LEU A 451 27.83 -11.83 -7.88
C LEU A 451 28.83 -12.76 -7.18
N PRO A 452 29.94 -12.26 -6.66
CA PRO A 452 30.98 -13.10 -6.07
C PRO A 452 30.46 -14.01 -4.95
N GLY A 453 30.61 -15.34 -5.15
CA GLY A 453 30.24 -16.36 -4.17
C GLY A 453 28.73 -16.65 -4.04
N PHE A 454 27.85 -15.85 -4.66
CA PHE A 454 26.40 -15.95 -4.46
C PHE A 454 25.84 -17.32 -4.84
N THR A 455 26.16 -17.80 -6.04
CA THR A 455 25.66 -19.08 -6.55
C THR A 455 26.15 -20.26 -5.71
N ALA A 456 27.42 -20.24 -5.29
CA ALA A 456 27.96 -21.29 -4.44
C ALA A 456 27.27 -21.33 -3.06
N ALA A 457 27.14 -20.17 -2.39
CA ALA A 457 26.48 -20.08 -1.10
C ALA A 457 25.02 -20.52 -1.17
N ALA A 458 24.26 -20.04 -2.17
CA ALA A 458 22.86 -20.42 -2.36
C ALA A 458 22.70 -21.93 -2.70
N ALA A 459 23.65 -22.54 -3.42
CA ALA A 459 23.65 -23.96 -3.72
C ALA A 459 23.92 -24.80 -2.46
N ASP A 460 24.89 -24.39 -1.63
CA ASP A 460 25.19 -25.05 -0.35
C ASP A 460 23.98 -24.99 0.59
N ASP A 461 23.30 -23.85 0.66
CA ASP A 461 22.06 -23.68 1.44
C ASP A 461 20.93 -24.56 0.91
N LEU A 462 20.74 -24.62 -0.41
CA LEU A 462 19.72 -25.50 -1.01
C LEU A 462 20.02 -26.97 -0.75
N GLN A 463 21.30 -27.37 -0.83
CA GLN A 463 21.71 -28.73 -0.50
C GLN A 463 21.41 -29.06 0.98
N ARG A 464 21.68 -28.11 1.89
CA ARG A 464 21.38 -28.22 3.32
C ARG A 464 19.87 -28.37 3.56
N ILE A 465 19.07 -27.54 2.89
CA ILE A 465 17.60 -27.63 2.96
C ILE A 465 17.09 -29.00 2.50
N ARG A 466 17.63 -29.51 1.39
CA ARG A 466 17.23 -30.84 0.86
C ARG A 466 17.64 -32.00 1.76
N ARG A 467 18.78 -31.91 2.43
CA ARG A 467 19.32 -32.96 3.31
C ARG A 467 18.70 -32.95 4.69
N ASP A 468 18.62 -31.80 5.33
CA ASP A 468 18.33 -31.64 6.77
C ASP A 468 16.91 -31.11 7.04
N GLY A 469 16.21 -30.65 6.00
CA GLY A 469 14.94 -29.96 6.10
C GLY A 469 15.07 -28.47 6.39
N MET A 470 14.00 -27.71 6.14
CA MET A 470 14.03 -26.25 6.19
C MET A 470 14.33 -25.70 7.58
N ALA A 471 13.68 -26.22 8.64
CA ALA A 471 13.88 -25.71 10.00
C ALA A 471 15.33 -25.85 10.48
N ALA A 472 15.96 -27.01 10.22
CA ALA A 472 17.37 -27.24 10.58
C ALA A 472 18.32 -26.34 9.75
N ALA A 473 18.00 -26.13 8.47
CA ALA A 473 18.80 -25.27 7.60
C ALA A 473 18.70 -23.78 8.01
N MET A 474 17.52 -23.29 8.43
CA MET A 474 17.35 -21.95 8.97
C MET A 474 18.16 -21.73 10.26
N GLU A 475 18.18 -22.70 11.16
CA GLU A 475 18.98 -22.64 12.40
C GLU A 475 20.48 -22.62 12.10
N ALA A 476 20.93 -23.36 11.09
CA ALA A 476 22.31 -23.33 10.64
C ALA A 476 22.69 -21.97 10.02
N CYS A 477 21.83 -21.42 9.16
CA CYS A 477 21.97 -20.07 8.59
C CYS A 477 22.07 -19.00 9.69
N ARG A 478 21.25 -19.11 10.75
CA ARG A 478 21.27 -18.18 11.89
C ARG A 478 22.64 -18.21 12.62
N LYS A 479 23.19 -19.40 12.83
CA LYS A 479 24.51 -19.57 13.47
C LYS A 479 25.64 -19.04 12.62
N GLU A 480 25.60 -19.28 11.32
CA GLU A 480 26.59 -18.78 10.36
C GLU A 480 26.61 -17.25 10.31
N ALA A 481 25.44 -16.62 10.31
CA ALA A 481 25.30 -15.17 10.28
C ALA A 481 25.72 -14.48 11.61
N ALA A 482 25.95 -15.22 12.68
CA ALA A 482 26.46 -14.71 13.96
C ALA A 482 28.01 -14.71 14.06
N LEU A 483 28.71 -15.33 13.08
CA LEU A 483 30.16 -15.37 12.95
C LEU A 483 30.67 -14.21 12.08
#